data_e35eb08d5609cb9191c307cc4981edd4
#
_entry.id   e35eb08d5609cb9191c307cc4981edd4
#
_cell.length_a   1.000
_cell.length_b   1.000
_cell.length_c   1.000
_cell.angle_alpha   90.00
_cell.angle_beta   90.00
_cell.angle_gamma   90.00
#
_symmetry.space_group_name_H-M   'P 1'
#
loop_
_entity.id
_entity.type
_entity.pdbx_description
1 polymer ?
#
loop_
_entity_poly.entity_id
_entity_poly.type
_entity_poly.pdbx_seq_one_letter_code
_entity_poly.pdbx_strand_id
1 'polypeptide(L)'
;MFPGFQLFAFCEYMEATTGGQDARDEGQMLATFACDPDETRGRLHPEHESAFRSPFQRDRDRIIHSSAFRRLKHKTQVFVEHEGDYYRTRLTHSIEVSQVARTVAGVLGFNEYLTEAVALAHDLGHPPFGHTGEDALNALLAPYGGFDHNAQALKIVTSLERHYAEFDGLNLSWEALEGIAKHNGPVLSGKDGGELPFALADYNAQHDLELGTYASGEAQVAAVADDIAYNHHDLHDGLRAELFTEDDLSELPVVGPAFAEVDAKHPGLDPDRRRHEALRRVFGVMVEDVIAVAQNRLTSLQPKSVDEIRQMDGPIIRFSKPLYQNLKAIKLFLFTRMYRAPSVVVERKLVTAMLNELFPLFMSNPEMLPEHWRPEAFAASETERARIVLDYTAGMTDRFAMAEWERLCS
;
A
#
# COMPACT_ATOMS: atom_id res chain seq x y z
N MET A 1 12.59 -33.92 31.93
CA MET A 1 12.69 -35.14 31.12
C MET A 1 11.43 -35.20 30.26
N PHE A 2 11.45 -34.66 29.06
CA PHE A 2 10.34 -34.70 28.09
C PHE A 2 10.70 -35.76 27.03
N PRO A 3 9.79 -36.66 26.62
CA PRO A 3 10.10 -37.67 25.62
C PRO A 3 10.09 -37.04 24.22
N GLY A 4 11.09 -37.47 23.42
CA GLY A 4 11.31 -37.03 22.05
C GLY A 4 10.15 -37.40 21.12
N PHE A 5 9.69 -36.45 20.39
CA PHE A 5 8.78 -36.67 19.27
C PHE A 5 9.58 -37.19 18.07
N GLN A 6 9.21 -38.36 17.59
CA GLN A 6 9.76 -38.99 16.41
C GLN A 6 9.33 -38.21 15.16
N LEU A 7 10.28 -37.53 14.55
CA LEU A 7 10.11 -36.77 13.27
C LEU A 7 10.23 -37.66 12.01
N PHE A 8 10.26 -38.98 12.16
CA PHE A 8 10.54 -39.92 11.07
C PHE A 8 9.32 -40.57 10.39
N ALA A 9 8.11 -40.39 10.92
CA ALA A 9 6.91 -41.03 10.37
C ALA A 9 6.15 -40.19 9.34
N PHE A 10 6.56 -38.93 9.10
CA PHE A 10 5.86 -38.02 8.17
C PHE A 10 6.41 -38.08 6.72
N CYS A 11 7.64 -38.55 6.53
CA CYS A 11 8.23 -38.67 5.18
C CYS A 11 7.76 -39.90 4.38
N GLU A 12 7.42 -41.01 5.05
CA GLU A 12 7.02 -42.23 4.33
C GLU A 12 5.55 -42.26 3.88
N TYR A 13 4.70 -41.37 4.44
CA TYR A 13 3.29 -41.27 4.01
C TYR A 13 3.08 -40.46 2.74
N MET A 14 4.05 -39.64 2.35
CA MET A 14 3.97 -38.74 1.16
C MET A 14 4.47 -39.37 -0.14
N GLU A 15 5.15 -40.54 -0.10
CA GLU A 15 5.60 -41.21 -1.33
C GLU A 15 4.55 -42.12 -1.99
N ALA A 16 3.40 -42.38 -1.33
CA ALA A 16 2.41 -43.33 -1.82
C ALA A 16 1.19 -42.73 -2.55
N THR A 17 1.13 -41.41 -2.75
CA THR A 17 0.00 -40.73 -3.46
C THR A 17 0.45 -39.75 -4.54
N THR A 18 1.51 -40.05 -5.28
CA THR A 18 1.90 -39.26 -6.44
C THR A 18 1.28 -39.77 -7.72
N GLY A 19 0.00 -39.46 -7.93
CA GLY A 19 -0.47 -39.06 -9.24
C GLY A 19 -0.27 -37.55 -9.27
N GLY A 20 0.74 -37.07 -10.03
CA GLY A 20 1.09 -35.66 -10.05
C GLY A 20 -0.06 -34.82 -10.61
N GLN A 21 -0.71 -34.09 -9.72
CA GLN A 21 -1.48 -32.91 -9.98
C GLN A 21 -0.96 -31.84 -9.04
N ASP A 22 -0.54 -30.72 -9.61
CA ASP A 22 0.06 -29.59 -8.91
C ASP A 22 -0.84 -29.09 -7.78
N ALA A 23 -0.39 -29.24 -6.53
CA ALA A 23 -1.05 -28.70 -5.34
C ALA A 23 -0.93 -27.14 -5.27
N ARG A 24 -0.58 -26.50 -6.41
CA ARG A 24 -0.19 -25.09 -6.44
C ARG A 24 -1.35 -24.09 -6.50
N ASP A 25 -2.56 -24.51 -6.86
CA ASP A 25 -3.76 -23.64 -6.90
C ASP A 25 -5.05 -24.45 -7.01
N GLU A 26 -5.27 -25.42 -6.13
CA GLU A 26 -6.58 -26.11 -6.10
C GLU A 26 -7.66 -25.16 -5.56
N GLY A 27 -8.29 -24.39 -6.48
CA GLY A 27 -9.56 -23.78 -6.18
C GLY A 27 -9.99 -22.51 -6.90
N GLN A 28 -9.09 -21.67 -7.37
CA GLN A 28 -9.48 -20.45 -8.08
C GLN A 28 -9.37 -20.61 -9.60
N MET A 29 -10.50 -20.57 -10.30
CA MET A 29 -10.50 -20.52 -11.76
C MET A 29 -10.21 -19.08 -12.20
N LEU A 30 -8.96 -18.82 -12.64
CA LEU A 30 -8.55 -17.52 -13.14
C LEU A 30 -9.24 -17.20 -14.48
N ALA A 31 -9.62 -15.93 -14.66
CA ALA A 31 -10.06 -15.43 -15.94
C ALA A 31 -8.89 -15.32 -16.93
N THR A 32 -9.13 -15.41 -18.22
CA THR A 32 -8.09 -15.35 -19.27
C THR A 32 -7.30 -14.04 -19.29
N PHE A 33 -7.82 -13.01 -18.65
CA PHE A 33 -7.22 -11.67 -18.52
C PHE A 33 -6.53 -11.44 -17.18
N ALA A 34 -6.54 -12.42 -16.29
CA ALA A 34 -5.82 -12.35 -15.01
C ALA A 34 -4.34 -12.70 -15.21
N CYS A 35 -3.51 -12.29 -14.26
CA CYS A 35 -2.12 -12.72 -14.20
C CYS A 35 -2.05 -14.18 -13.77
N ASP A 36 -1.63 -15.04 -14.69
CA ASP A 36 -1.40 -16.47 -14.43
C ASP A 36 -0.01 -16.66 -13.81
N PRO A 37 0.12 -17.31 -12.64
CA PRO A 37 1.41 -17.57 -12.03
C PRO A 37 2.31 -18.48 -12.87
N ASP A 38 1.75 -19.34 -13.73
CA ASP A 38 2.53 -20.20 -14.63
C ASP A 38 3.05 -19.44 -15.86
N GLU A 39 2.47 -18.28 -16.18
CA GLU A 39 2.89 -17.39 -17.28
C GLU A 39 3.61 -16.11 -16.77
N THR A 40 4.11 -16.11 -15.52
CA THR A 40 4.83 -14.98 -14.97
C THR A 40 6.05 -14.58 -15.81
N ARG A 41 6.30 -13.29 -15.96
CA ARG A 41 7.52 -12.75 -16.59
C ARG A 41 8.78 -12.97 -15.73
N GLY A 42 8.61 -13.56 -14.54
CA GLY A 42 9.70 -14.01 -13.67
C GLY A 42 10.26 -12.93 -12.75
N ARG A 43 11.48 -13.16 -12.31
CA ARG A 43 12.20 -12.34 -11.32
C ARG A 43 13.50 -11.83 -11.92
N LEU A 44 13.97 -10.68 -11.43
CA LEU A 44 15.26 -10.11 -11.88
C LEU A 44 16.43 -11.09 -11.60
N HIS A 45 16.44 -11.71 -10.43
CA HIS A 45 17.42 -12.74 -10.05
C HIS A 45 16.76 -14.12 -10.15
N PRO A 46 17.24 -15.02 -11.05
CA PRO A 46 16.70 -16.36 -11.18
C PRO A 46 16.80 -17.16 -9.87
N GLU A 47 15.70 -17.79 -9.48
CA GLU A 47 15.63 -18.65 -8.28
C GLU A 47 14.85 -19.93 -8.59
N HIS A 48 15.09 -20.97 -7.79
CA HIS A 48 14.26 -22.17 -7.84
C HIS A 48 12.84 -21.87 -7.38
N GLU A 49 11.86 -22.30 -8.18
CA GLU A 49 10.46 -22.19 -7.81
C GLU A 49 10.12 -23.13 -6.64
N SER A 50 9.12 -22.73 -5.85
CA SER A 50 8.64 -23.52 -4.74
C SER A 50 7.75 -24.67 -5.24
N ALA A 51 7.91 -25.85 -4.70
CA ALA A 51 7.01 -26.98 -4.98
C ALA A 51 5.59 -26.79 -4.40
N PHE A 52 5.41 -25.86 -3.43
CA PHE A 52 4.18 -25.74 -2.64
C PHE A 52 3.51 -24.37 -2.75
N ARG A 53 4.15 -23.38 -3.37
CA ARG A 53 3.68 -22.00 -3.45
C ARG A 53 3.87 -21.46 -4.85
N SER A 54 2.85 -20.79 -5.37
CA SER A 54 2.98 -20.06 -6.62
C SER A 54 3.97 -18.88 -6.48
N PRO A 55 4.51 -18.32 -7.58
CA PRO A 55 5.35 -17.12 -7.55
C PRO A 55 4.70 -15.97 -6.78
N PHE A 56 3.40 -15.72 -6.96
CA PHE A 56 2.69 -14.63 -6.30
C PHE A 56 2.42 -14.88 -4.80
N GLN A 57 2.21 -16.15 -4.40
CA GLN A 57 2.20 -16.50 -2.97
C GLN A 57 3.55 -16.21 -2.31
N ARG A 58 4.66 -16.52 -3.00
CA ARG A 58 6.00 -16.21 -2.49
C ARG A 58 6.22 -14.70 -2.37
N ASP A 59 5.71 -13.89 -3.31
CA ASP A 59 5.83 -12.44 -3.26
C ASP A 59 5.08 -11.86 -2.05
N ARG A 60 3.84 -12.27 -1.84
CA ARG A 60 3.06 -11.91 -0.66
C ARG A 60 3.80 -12.27 0.64
N ASP A 61 4.29 -13.50 0.75
CA ASP A 61 5.01 -13.97 1.93
C ASP A 61 6.28 -13.14 2.18
N ARG A 62 7.05 -12.81 1.13
CA ARG A 62 8.25 -11.97 1.22
C ARG A 62 7.92 -10.56 1.71
N ILE A 63 6.83 -9.97 1.23
CA ILE A 63 6.36 -8.66 1.69
C ILE A 63 5.98 -8.71 3.17
N ILE A 64 5.17 -9.69 3.61
CA ILE A 64 4.76 -9.85 5.01
C ILE A 64 5.97 -10.02 5.94
N HIS A 65 6.99 -10.76 5.49
CA HIS A 65 8.20 -11.00 6.29
C HIS A 65 9.25 -9.89 6.19
N SER A 66 9.03 -8.85 5.38
CA SER A 66 9.96 -7.72 5.25
C SER A 66 10.05 -6.88 6.52
N SER A 67 11.17 -6.19 6.68
CA SER A 67 11.36 -5.24 7.80
C SER A 67 10.49 -3.99 7.61
N ALA A 68 10.28 -3.56 6.36
CA ALA A 68 9.43 -2.44 6.03
C ALA A 68 7.98 -2.69 6.44
N PHE A 69 7.43 -3.87 6.13
CA PHE A 69 6.07 -4.23 6.52
C PHE A 69 5.88 -4.23 8.05
N ARG A 70 6.84 -4.77 8.81
CA ARG A 70 6.79 -4.72 10.28
C ARG A 70 6.81 -3.30 10.83
N ARG A 71 7.53 -2.37 10.16
CA ARG A 71 7.60 -0.96 10.59
C ARG A 71 6.29 -0.21 10.40
N LEU A 72 5.40 -0.65 9.49
CA LEU A 72 4.07 -0.04 9.30
C LEU A 72 3.23 -0.04 10.60
N LYS A 73 3.49 -0.95 11.53
CA LYS A 73 2.85 -0.96 12.85
C LYS A 73 3.04 0.35 13.62
N HIS A 74 4.15 1.07 13.39
CA HIS A 74 4.52 2.28 14.11
C HIS A 74 4.65 3.49 13.17
N LYS A 75 3.93 3.47 12.06
CA LYS A 75 3.76 4.61 11.14
C LYS A 75 2.32 5.07 11.15
N THR A 76 2.13 6.36 11.33
CA THR A 76 0.84 7.05 11.31
C THR A 76 0.09 6.82 9.99
N GLN A 77 -1.22 6.53 10.08
CA GLN A 77 -2.12 6.65 8.93
C GLN A 77 -2.62 8.10 8.82
N VAL A 78 -3.32 8.60 9.83
CA VAL A 78 -3.84 9.96 9.91
C VAL A 78 -3.50 10.65 11.23
N PHE A 79 -3.70 9.96 12.35
CA PHE A 79 -3.44 10.45 13.72
C PHE A 79 -2.19 9.80 14.28
N VAL A 80 -1.32 10.59 14.92
CA VAL A 80 -0.10 10.07 15.50
C VAL A 80 -0.40 9.11 16.66
N GLU A 81 0.35 8.02 16.74
CA GLU A 81 0.09 6.83 17.59
C GLU A 81 -0.14 7.13 19.08
N HIS A 82 0.32 8.27 19.61
CA HIS A 82 0.14 8.61 21.03
C HIS A 82 -1.26 9.19 21.36
N GLU A 83 -2.15 9.38 20.40
CA GLU A 83 -3.53 9.82 20.66
C GLU A 83 -4.45 8.68 21.14
N GLY A 84 -3.99 7.40 21.13
CA GLY A 84 -4.68 6.24 21.73
C GLY A 84 -4.55 4.94 20.96
N ASP A 85 -4.71 3.83 21.67
CA ASP A 85 -4.52 2.45 21.15
C ASP A 85 -5.55 2.03 20.09
N TYR A 86 -6.56 2.83 19.82
CA TYR A 86 -7.66 2.50 18.92
C TYR A 86 -7.54 3.11 17.52
N TYR A 87 -6.59 4.01 17.29
CA TYR A 87 -6.37 4.57 15.95
C TYR A 87 -5.64 3.60 15.05
N ARG A 88 -5.95 3.66 13.76
CA ARG A 88 -5.34 2.78 12.76
C ARG A 88 -3.90 3.16 12.50
N THR A 89 -3.05 2.14 12.47
CA THR A 89 -1.69 2.24 11.93
C THR A 89 -1.70 1.85 10.46
N ARG A 90 -0.64 2.18 9.72
CA ARG A 90 -0.50 1.75 8.32
C ARG A 90 -0.53 0.22 8.17
N LEU A 91 -0.08 -0.53 9.16
CA LEU A 91 -0.16 -1.99 9.14
C LEU A 91 -1.60 -2.50 9.12
N THR A 92 -2.44 -1.99 10.02
CA THR A 92 -3.85 -2.42 10.07
C THR A 92 -4.61 -1.96 8.83
N HIS A 93 -4.32 -0.76 8.33
CA HIS A 93 -4.86 -0.26 7.06
C HIS A 93 -4.48 -1.18 5.89
N SER A 94 -3.20 -1.49 5.68
CA SER A 94 -2.76 -2.38 4.60
C SER A 94 -3.39 -3.78 4.66
N ILE A 95 -3.62 -4.33 5.87
CA ILE A 95 -4.32 -5.61 6.04
C ILE A 95 -5.79 -5.48 5.63
N GLU A 96 -6.49 -4.41 6.02
CA GLU A 96 -7.89 -4.17 5.66
C GLU A 96 -8.03 -3.92 4.15
N VAL A 97 -7.11 -3.14 3.53
CA VAL A 97 -7.03 -2.97 2.06
C VAL A 97 -6.87 -4.31 1.37
N SER A 98 -5.94 -5.15 1.83
CA SER A 98 -5.69 -6.45 1.21
C SER A 98 -6.89 -7.39 1.29
N GLN A 99 -7.64 -7.36 2.39
CA GLN A 99 -8.88 -8.13 2.53
C GLN A 99 -9.94 -7.71 1.51
N VAL A 100 -10.14 -6.39 1.32
CA VAL A 100 -11.07 -5.85 0.31
C VAL A 100 -10.62 -6.23 -1.08
N ALA A 101 -9.34 -6.01 -1.37
CA ALA A 101 -8.74 -6.30 -2.67
C ALA A 101 -8.91 -7.77 -3.06
N ARG A 102 -8.63 -8.71 -2.16
CA ARG A 102 -8.87 -10.14 -2.37
C ARG A 102 -10.33 -10.46 -2.66
N THR A 103 -11.27 -9.86 -1.91
CA THR A 103 -12.70 -10.08 -2.13
C THR A 103 -13.11 -9.65 -3.54
N VAL A 104 -12.68 -8.47 -3.98
CA VAL A 104 -12.99 -7.95 -5.32
C VAL A 104 -12.30 -8.80 -6.40
N ALA A 105 -11.03 -9.15 -6.21
CA ALA A 105 -10.27 -9.99 -7.13
C ALA A 105 -10.94 -11.36 -7.34
N GLY A 106 -11.31 -12.05 -6.26
CA GLY A 106 -11.97 -13.34 -6.30
C GLY A 106 -13.30 -13.29 -7.07
N VAL A 107 -14.12 -12.26 -6.86
CA VAL A 107 -15.40 -12.08 -7.57
C VAL A 107 -15.19 -11.81 -9.07
N LEU A 108 -14.11 -11.13 -9.44
CA LEU A 108 -13.81 -10.75 -10.83
C LEU A 108 -12.96 -11.79 -11.58
N GLY A 109 -12.46 -12.82 -10.90
CA GLY A 109 -11.61 -13.85 -11.49
C GLY A 109 -10.13 -13.45 -11.66
N PHE A 110 -9.66 -12.40 -10.97
CA PHE A 110 -8.26 -12.01 -10.91
C PHE A 110 -7.50 -12.86 -9.89
N ASN A 111 -6.16 -12.85 -9.97
CA ASN A 111 -5.31 -13.58 -9.03
C ASN A 111 -5.30 -12.92 -7.65
N GLU A 112 -5.88 -13.60 -6.66
CA GLU A 112 -5.98 -13.08 -5.29
C GLU A 112 -4.64 -12.87 -4.63
N TYR A 113 -3.64 -13.74 -4.86
CA TYR A 113 -2.33 -13.64 -4.22
C TYR A 113 -1.51 -12.46 -4.75
N LEU A 114 -1.55 -12.21 -6.06
CA LEU A 114 -0.91 -11.04 -6.64
C LEU A 114 -1.59 -9.76 -6.17
N THR A 115 -2.93 -9.74 -6.18
CA THR A 115 -3.72 -8.61 -5.69
C THR A 115 -3.40 -8.31 -4.22
N GLU A 116 -3.32 -9.34 -3.37
CA GLU A 116 -2.93 -9.22 -1.96
C GLU A 116 -1.51 -8.69 -1.80
N ALA A 117 -0.56 -9.21 -2.58
CA ALA A 117 0.83 -8.77 -2.54
C ALA A 117 0.97 -7.27 -2.84
N VAL A 118 0.32 -6.80 -3.91
CA VAL A 118 0.33 -5.37 -4.29
C VAL A 118 -0.35 -4.53 -3.21
N ALA A 119 -1.51 -4.97 -2.71
CA ALA A 119 -2.25 -4.27 -1.66
C ALA A 119 -1.47 -4.18 -0.33
N LEU A 120 -0.72 -5.21 0.06
CA LEU A 120 0.14 -5.16 1.25
C LEU A 120 1.36 -4.26 1.07
N ALA A 121 1.82 -4.09 -0.16
CA ALA A 121 3.04 -3.34 -0.45
C ALA A 121 2.83 -1.85 -0.73
N HIS A 122 1.59 -1.41 -1.05
CA HIS A 122 1.32 -0.06 -1.55
C HIS A 122 1.84 1.05 -0.62
N ASP A 123 1.76 0.85 0.69
CA ASP A 123 2.13 1.83 1.72
C ASP A 123 3.57 1.69 2.27
N LEU A 124 4.36 0.72 1.79
CA LEU A 124 5.71 0.44 2.33
C LEU A 124 6.65 1.65 2.27
N GLY A 125 6.49 2.47 1.24
CA GLY A 125 7.37 3.62 0.98
C GLY A 125 7.03 4.88 1.75
N HIS A 126 5.92 4.94 2.47
CA HIS A 126 5.58 6.13 3.25
C HIS A 126 6.63 6.41 4.33
N PRO A 127 7.04 7.68 4.48
CA PRO A 127 7.95 8.10 5.54
C PRO A 127 7.24 8.15 6.90
N PRO A 128 7.96 8.44 8.01
CA PRO A 128 7.32 8.74 9.28
C PRO A 128 6.33 9.91 9.12
N PHE A 129 5.24 9.87 9.87
CA PHE A 129 4.16 10.88 9.90
C PHE A 129 3.38 11.03 8.58
N GLY A 130 3.34 9.98 7.76
CA GLY A 130 2.53 9.88 6.56
C GLY A 130 2.74 11.01 5.55
N HIS A 131 1.66 11.56 5.00
CA HIS A 131 1.74 12.62 3.98
C HIS A 131 2.41 13.92 4.49
N THR A 132 2.35 14.21 5.78
CA THR A 132 3.07 15.37 6.32
C THR A 132 4.60 15.19 6.22
N GLY A 133 5.08 14.00 6.56
CA GLY A 133 6.48 13.66 6.38
C GLY A 133 6.89 13.61 4.92
N GLU A 134 6.01 13.13 4.05
CA GLU A 134 6.22 13.12 2.60
C GLU A 134 6.36 14.53 2.03
N ASP A 135 5.42 15.43 2.35
CA ASP A 135 5.48 16.84 1.93
C ASP A 135 6.80 17.50 2.38
N ALA A 136 7.21 17.27 3.63
CA ALA A 136 8.45 17.83 4.19
C ALA A 136 9.69 17.27 3.49
N LEU A 137 9.78 15.96 3.31
CA LEU A 137 10.92 15.31 2.64
C LEU A 137 10.97 15.67 1.16
N ASN A 138 9.82 15.75 0.48
CA ASN A 138 9.78 16.17 -0.92
C ASN A 138 10.29 17.60 -1.11
N ALA A 139 9.92 18.52 -0.20
CA ALA A 139 10.45 19.89 -0.21
C ALA A 139 11.96 19.94 0.01
N LEU A 140 12.49 19.17 0.97
CA LEU A 140 13.92 19.08 1.26
C LEU A 140 14.72 18.47 0.11
N LEU A 141 14.11 17.53 -0.61
CA LEU A 141 14.73 16.81 -1.73
C LEU A 141 14.49 17.45 -3.09
N ALA A 142 13.76 18.56 -3.17
CA ALA A 142 13.53 19.24 -4.45
C ALA A 142 14.81 19.48 -5.28
N PRO A 143 15.98 19.84 -4.68
CA PRO A 143 17.24 19.99 -5.44
C PRO A 143 17.85 18.65 -5.92
N TYR A 144 17.39 17.50 -5.38
CA TYR A 144 17.97 16.18 -5.59
C TYR A 144 17.04 15.20 -6.32
N GLY A 145 15.94 15.70 -6.91
CA GLY A 145 14.97 14.91 -7.67
C GLY A 145 13.68 14.59 -6.95
N GLY A 146 13.43 15.22 -5.78
CA GLY A 146 12.18 15.07 -5.02
C GLY A 146 12.06 13.75 -4.26
N PHE A 147 10.87 13.53 -3.70
CA PHE A 147 10.48 12.32 -3.00
C PHE A 147 9.07 11.89 -3.42
N ASP A 148 8.89 10.60 -3.65
CA ASP A 148 7.62 9.95 -3.97
C ASP A 148 7.56 8.61 -3.23
N HIS A 149 6.49 8.37 -2.45
CA HIS A 149 6.38 7.17 -1.63
C HIS A 149 6.20 5.89 -2.46
N ASN A 150 5.61 5.95 -3.67
CA ASN A 150 5.49 4.79 -4.55
C ASN A 150 6.86 4.37 -5.10
N ALA A 151 7.65 5.35 -5.52
CA ALA A 151 9.03 5.11 -5.92
C ALA A 151 9.88 4.55 -4.77
N GLN A 152 9.66 5.05 -3.55
CA GLN A 152 10.31 4.54 -2.35
C GLN A 152 9.86 3.12 -2.00
N ALA A 153 8.56 2.79 -2.17
CA ALA A 153 8.08 1.42 -1.99
C ALA A 153 8.79 0.45 -2.95
N LEU A 154 8.92 0.82 -4.23
CA LEU A 154 9.68 0.04 -5.19
C LEU A 154 11.15 -0.11 -4.74
N LYS A 155 11.81 0.97 -4.33
CA LYS A 155 13.21 0.92 -3.86
C LYS A 155 13.37 0.02 -2.64
N ILE A 156 12.44 0.04 -1.71
CA ILE A 156 12.46 -0.84 -0.53
C ILE A 156 12.46 -2.31 -0.96
N VAL A 157 11.54 -2.71 -1.83
CA VAL A 157 11.38 -4.12 -2.21
C VAL A 157 12.43 -4.59 -3.22
N THR A 158 13.14 -3.68 -3.89
CA THR A 158 14.15 -4.02 -4.91
C THR A 158 15.59 -3.87 -4.43
N SER A 159 15.86 -3.09 -3.36
CA SER A 159 17.24 -2.84 -2.94
C SER A 159 17.45 -2.64 -1.43
N LEU A 160 16.50 -2.05 -0.69
CA LEU A 160 16.76 -1.68 0.72
C LEU A 160 16.51 -2.82 1.72
N GLU A 161 15.65 -3.80 1.39
CA GLU A 161 15.52 -5.02 2.19
C GLU A 161 16.71 -5.93 1.92
N ARG A 162 17.39 -6.39 2.98
CA ARG A 162 18.60 -7.21 2.91
C ARG A 162 18.39 -8.51 3.66
N HIS A 163 17.64 -9.44 3.06
CA HIS A 163 17.27 -10.72 3.66
C HIS A 163 17.93 -11.93 2.99
N TYR A 164 18.44 -11.77 1.79
CA TYR A 164 18.98 -12.85 0.95
C TYR A 164 20.48 -12.71 0.77
N ALA A 165 21.19 -13.82 0.67
CA ALA A 165 22.64 -13.83 0.54
C ALA A 165 23.12 -13.43 -0.87
N GLU A 166 22.29 -13.64 -1.88
CA GLU A 166 22.66 -13.57 -3.29
C GLU A 166 22.26 -12.26 -3.97
N PHE A 167 21.31 -11.51 -3.37
CA PHE A 167 20.80 -10.25 -3.92
C PHE A 167 20.24 -9.34 -2.84
N ASP A 168 20.21 -8.05 -3.11
CA ASP A 168 19.48 -7.05 -2.34
C ASP A 168 18.00 -7.04 -2.76
N GLY A 169 17.13 -6.50 -1.89
CA GLY A 169 15.69 -6.48 -2.10
C GLY A 169 15.01 -7.80 -1.78
N LEU A 170 13.75 -7.90 -2.20
CA LEU A 170 12.89 -9.08 -2.01
C LEU A 170 12.83 -9.98 -3.25
N ASN A 171 13.40 -9.55 -4.38
CA ASN A 171 13.34 -10.25 -5.66
C ASN A 171 11.92 -10.71 -6.01
N LEU A 172 10.97 -9.75 -6.02
CA LEU A 172 9.57 -10.01 -6.36
C LEU A 172 9.41 -10.31 -7.86
N SER A 173 8.31 -10.93 -8.24
CA SER A 173 7.95 -11.13 -9.65
C SER A 173 7.74 -9.80 -10.37
N TRP A 174 7.90 -9.82 -11.69
CA TRP A 174 7.67 -8.65 -12.54
C TRP A 174 6.28 -8.05 -12.32
N GLU A 175 5.26 -8.88 -12.22
CA GLU A 175 3.86 -8.49 -12.04
C GLU A 175 3.64 -7.79 -10.69
N ALA A 176 4.27 -8.26 -9.63
CA ALA A 176 4.18 -7.61 -8.32
C ALA A 176 4.89 -6.25 -8.33
N LEU A 177 6.06 -6.14 -8.96
CA LEU A 177 6.80 -4.89 -9.10
C LEU A 177 6.08 -3.89 -10.01
N GLU A 178 5.51 -4.37 -11.13
CA GLU A 178 4.64 -3.60 -11.99
C GLU A 178 3.48 -3.01 -11.22
N GLY A 179 2.80 -3.84 -10.42
CA GLY A 179 1.69 -3.42 -9.60
C GLY A 179 2.10 -2.36 -8.58
N ILE A 180 3.18 -2.56 -7.84
CA ILE A 180 3.72 -1.58 -6.88
C ILE A 180 4.03 -0.25 -7.55
N ALA A 181 4.64 -0.27 -8.75
CA ALA A 181 5.03 0.94 -9.46
C ALA A 181 3.84 1.68 -10.10
N LYS A 182 2.81 0.97 -10.56
CA LYS A 182 1.76 1.52 -11.44
C LYS A 182 0.33 1.40 -10.89
N HIS A 183 0.09 0.98 -9.66
CA HIS A 183 -1.28 0.81 -9.15
C HIS A 183 -2.12 2.10 -9.28
N ASN A 184 -1.51 3.26 -9.14
CA ASN A 184 -2.16 4.57 -9.34
C ASN A 184 -2.32 5.00 -10.82
N GLY A 185 -1.94 4.14 -11.76
CA GLY A 185 -2.01 4.37 -13.20
C GLY A 185 -0.65 4.49 -13.88
N PRO A 186 -0.64 4.77 -15.19
CA PRO A 186 0.60 4.94 -15.95
C PRO A 186 1.45 6.09 -15.41
N VAL A 187 2.72 5.83 -15.12
CA VAL A 187 3.64 6.83 -14.56
C VAL A 187 4.11 7.84 -15.62
N LEU A 188 4.29 7.38 -16.87
CA LEU A 188 4.77 8.21 -17.99
C LEU A 188 3.66 8.95 -18.75
N SER A 189 2.39 8.82 -18.36
CA SER A 189 1.25 9.40 -19.08
C SER A 189 0.96 10.86 -18.73
N GLY A 190 1.74 11.50 -17.87
CA GLY A 190 1.54 12.89 -17.46
C GLY A 190 1.71 13.85 -18.64
N LYS A 191 0.75 14.77 -18.81
CA LYS A 191 0.79 15.83 -19.85
C LYS A 191 2.01 16.76 -19.75
N ASP A 192 2.74 16.67 -18.66
CA ASP A 192 3.83 17.60 -18.30
C ASP A 192 5.23 17.03 -18.55
N GLY A 193 5.36 15.79 -19.07
CA GLY A 193 6.67 15.19 -19.37
C GLY A 193 7.64 15.20 -18.16
N GLY A 194 7.07 15.08 -16.94
CA GLY A 194 7.85 15.15 -15.71
C GLY A 194 8.95 14.09 -15.66
N GLU A 195 10.07 14.43 -15.06
CA GLU A 195 11.14 13.47 -14.80
C GLU A 195 10.61 12.36 -13.88
N LEU A 196 10.95 11.11 -14.21
CA LEU A 196 10.62 9.97 -13.34
C LEU A 196 11.30 10.16 -11.97
N PRO A 197 10.60 9.82 -10.87
CA PRO A 197 11.27 9.68 -9.58
C PRO A 197 12.52 8.80 -9.72
N PHE A 198 13.65 9.23 -9.18
CA PHE A 198 14.95 8.59 -9.43
C PHE A 198 14.95 7.08 -9.14
N ALA A 199 14.28 6.63 -8.08
CA ALA A 199 14.23 5.22 -7.72
C ALA A 199 13.47 4.36 -8.75
N LEU A 200 12.42 4.92 -9.37
CA LEU A 200 11.72 4.30 -10.49
C LEU A 200 12.59 4.26 -11.74
N ALA A 201 13.26 5.38 -12.06
CA ALA A 201 14.15 5.46 -13.22
C ALA A 201 15.32 4.47 -13.12
N ASP A 202 15.98 4.43 -11.95
CA ASP A 202 17.13 3.55 -11.69
C ASP A 202 16.75 2.08 -11.81
N TYR A 203 15.59 1.66 -11.29
CA TYR A 203 15.15 0.27 -11.38
C TYR A 203 14.65 -0.08 -12.80
N ASN A 204 13.84 0.79 -13.40
CA ASN A 204 13.27 0.53 -14.74
C ASN A 204 14.34 0.44 -15.83
N ALA A 205 15.50 1.06 -15.64
CA ALA A 205 16.64 0.93 -16.57
C ALA A 205 17.24 -0.49 -16.60
N GLN A 206 17.05 -1.27 -15.52
CA GLN A 206 17.53 -2.65 -15.41
C GLN A 206 16.44 -3.68 -15.72
N HIS A 207 15.20 -3.37 -15.40
CA HIS A 207 14.06 -4.26 -15.54
C HIS A 207 12.83 -3.43 -15.91
N ASP A 208 12.53 -3.36 -17.20
CA ASP A 208 11.47 -2.52 -17.75
C ASP A 208 10.08 -2.96 -17.22
N LEU A 209 9.43 -2.09 -16.46
CA LEU A 209 8.09 -2.28 -15.90
C LEU A 209 6.97 -1.71 -16.79
N GLU A 210 7.29 -1.31 -18.03
CA GLU A 210 6.31 -0.74 -18.98
C GLU A 210 5.55 0.46 -18.39
N LEU A 211 6.28 1.42 -17.80
CA LEU A 211 5.73 2.53 -16.99
C LEU A 211 4.75 3.44 -17.75
N GLY A 212 4.67 3.33 -19.07
CA GLY A 212 3.74 4.07 -19.93
C GLY A 212 2.35 3.43 -20.08
N THR A 213 2.15 2.19 -19.61
CA THR A 213 0.89 1.46 -19.70
C THR A 213 0.16 1.45 -18.36
N TYR A 214 -1.12 1.09 -18.37
CA TYR A 214 -1.83 0.74 -17.13
C TYR A 214 -1.22 -0.51 -16.50
N ALA A 215 -1.46 -0.71 -15.21
CA ALA A 215 -1.11 -1.95 -14.52
C ALA A 215 -2.13 -3.05 -14.83
N SER A 216 -1.79 -4.29 -14.45
CA SER A 216 -2.71 -5.42 -14.46
C SER A 216 -4.02 -5.13 -13.71
N GLY A 217 -5.06 -5.93 -13.95
CA GLY A 217 -6.33 -5.82 -13.25
C GLY A 217 -6.18 -5.98 -11.74
N GLU A 218 -5.29 -6.86 -11.29
CA GLU A 218 -4.94 -7.11 -9.89
C GLU A 218 -4.45 -5.84 -9.18
N ALA A 219 -3.53 -5.13 -9.81
CA ALA A 219 -2.99 -3.89 -9.24
C ALA A 219 -4.03 -2.76 -9.25
N GLN A 220 -4.87 -2.68 -10.28
CA GLN A 220 -6.00 -1.74 -10.31
C GLN A 220 -7.02 -2.03 -9.20
N VAL A 221 -7.27 -3.32 -8.87
CA VAL A 221 -8.11 -3.72 -7.74
C VAL A 221 -7.48 -3.27 -6.43
N ALA A 222 -6.17 -3.46 -6.25
CA ALA A 222 -5.47 -3.01 -5.04
C ALA A 222 -5.61 -1.49 -4.83
N ALA A 223 -5.45 -0.68 -5.87
CA ALA A 223 -5.62 0.77 -5.79
C ALA A 223 -7.03 1.22 -5.42
N VAL A 224 -8.05 0.61 -6.02
CA VAL A 224 -9.45 0.95 -5.69
C VAL A 224 -9.84 0.45 -4.31
N ALA A 225 -9.27 -0.68 -3.85
CA ALA A 225 -9.46 -1.18 -2.50
C ALA A 225 -8.89 -0.23 -1.44
N ASP A 226 -7.73 0.41 -1.73
CA ASP A 226 -7.19 1.48 -0.87
C ASP A 226 -8.13 2.68 -0.81
N ASP A 227 -8.64 3.16 -1.96
CA ASP A 227 -9.64 4.24 -2.00
C ASP A 227 -10.91 3.91 -1.19
N ILE A 228 -11.40 2.66 -1.22
CA ILE A 228 -12.55 2.20 -0.43
C ILE A 228 -12.21 2.24 1.06
N ALA A 229 -11.10 1.62 1.45
CA ALA A 229 -10.65 1.54 2.82
C ALA A 229 -10.42 2.94 3.41
N TYR A 230 -9.69 3.79 2.69
CA TYR A 230 -9.39 5.16 3.08
C TYR A 230 -10.68 5.97 3.38
N ASN A 231 -11.63 6.02 2.45
CA ASN A 231 -12.88 6.78 2.67
C ASN A 231 -13.68 6.27 3.88
N HIS A 232 -13.72 4.96 4.10
CA HIS A 232 -14.40 4.36 5.23
C HIS A 232 -13.67 4.63 6.56
N HIS A 233 -12.35 4.45 6.58
CA HIS A 233 -11.53 4.58 7.77
C HIS A 233 -11.50 6.01 8.30
N ASP A 234 -11.35 6.98 7.41
CA ASP A 234 -11.27 8.38 7.77
C ASP A 234 -12.59 8.92 8.34
N LEU A 235 -13.73 8.47 7.82
CA LEU A 235 -15.02 8.77 8.42
C LEU A 235 -15.13 8.22 9.86
N HIS A 236 -14.68 6.99 10.06
CA HIS A 236 -14.73 6.34 11.37
C HIS A 236 -13.76 7.01 12.36
N ASP A 237 -12.53 7.25 11.95
CA ASP A 237 -11.48 7.80 12.81
C ASP A 237 -11.74 9.27 13.13
N GLY A 238 -12.29 10.06 12.19
CA GLY A 238 -12.69 11.44 12.42
C GLY A 238 -13.87 11.60 13.37
N LEU A 239 -14.88 10.70 13.31
CA LEU A 239 -15.94 10.62 14.30
C LEU A 239 -15.40 10.26 15.69
N ARG A 240 -14.44 9.33 15.76
CA ARG A 240 -13.81 8.90 17.01
C ARG A 240 -12.97 10.01 17.64
N ALA A 241 -12.27 10.79 16.80
CA ALA A 241 -11.49 11.95 17.23
C ALA A 241 -12.34 13.18 17.53
N GLU A 242 -13.66 13.06 17.46
CA GLU A 242 -14.63 14.15 17.69
C GLU A 242 -14.38 15.40 16.83
N LEU A 243 -13.78 15.23 15.65
CA LEU A 243 -13.52 16.31 14.69
C LEU A 243 -14.79 16.76 13.96
N PHE A 244 -15.76 15.88 13.91
CA PHE A 244 -17.12 16.12 13.41
C PHE A 244 -18.08 15.12 14.04
N THR A 245 -19.38 15.41 13.94
CA THR A 245 -20.46 14.62 14.52
C THR A 245 -21.21 13.82 13.46
N GLU A 246 -22.06 12.88 13.87
CA GLU A 246 -22.97 12.16 12.97
C GLU A 246 -23.96 13.12 12.27
N ASP A 247 -24.36 14.21 12.93
CA ASP A 247 -25.21 15.23 12.33
C ASP A 247 -24.51 15.96 11.19
N ASP A 248 -23.21 16.23 11.30
CA ASP A 248 -22.40 16.79 10.21
C ASP A 248 -22.35 15.86 8.98
N LEU A 249 -22.48 14.55 9.17
CA LEU A 249 -22.48 13.55 8.10
C LEU A 249 -23.85 13.36 7.43
N SER A 250 -24.92 13.86 8.02
CA SER A 250 -26.30 13.61 7.56
C SER A 250 -26.59 14.13 6.15
N GLU A 251 -25.90 15.20 5.73
CA GLU A 251 -26.03 15.79 4.39
C GLU A 251 -25.08 15.17 3.36
N LEU A 252 -24.12 14.34 3.79
CA LEU A 252 -23.17 13.73 2.87
C LEU A 252 -23.84 12.63 2.03
N PRO A 253 -23.60 12.62 0.70
CA PRO A 253 -24.12 11.57 -0.15
C PRO A 253 -23.56 10.21 0.29
N VAL A 254 -24.33 9.17 0.15
CA VAL A 254 -24.03 7.79 0.59
C VAL A 254 -24.06 7.65 2.13
N VAL A 255 -23.43 8.57 2.86
CA VAL A 255 -23.27 8.47 4.32
C VAL A 255 -24.61 8.79 5.02
N GLY A 256 -25.20 9.95 4.76
CA GLY A 256 -26.50 10.34 5.36
C GLY A 256 -27.62 9.32 5.10
N PRO A 257 -27.83 8.88 3.84
CA PRO A 257 -28.77 7.80 3.54
C PRO A 257 -28.51 6.50 4.30
N ALA A 258 -27.24 6.11 4.53
CA ALA A 258 -26.88 4.91 5.29
C ALA A 258 -27.31 5.02 6.76
N PHE A 259 -27.09 6.18 7.40
CA PHE A 259 -27.59 6.44 8.76
C PHE A 259 -29.10 6.41 8.82
N ALA A 260 -29.80 7.08 7.89
CA ALA A 260 -31.25 7.08 7.83
C ALA A 260 -31.85 5.67 7.65
N GLU A 261 -31.21 4.82 6.85
CA GLU A 261 -31.61 3.41 6.67
C GLU A 261 -31.47 2.62 7.97
N VAL A 262 -30.36 2.82 8.72
CA VAL A 262 -30.13 2.15 10.00
C VAL A 262 -31.19 2.58 11.00
N ASP A 263 -31.50 3.86 11.11
CA ASP A 263 -32.52 4.39 12.02
C ASP A 263 -33.91 3.83 11.72
N ALA A 264 -34.24 3.69 10.44
CA ALA A 264 -35.52 3.12 10.00
C ALA A 264 -35.62 1.61 10.32
N LYS A 265 -34.52 0.85 10.18
CA LYS A 265 -34.51 -0.60 10.41
C LYS A 265 -34.33 -0.99 11.89
N HIS A 266 -33.65 -0.14 12.66
CA HIS A 266 -33.22 -0.41 14.03
C HIS A 266 -33.46 0.79 14.93
N PRO A 267 -34.73 1.23 15.14
CA PRO A 267 -35.01 2.38 15.96
C PRO A 267 -34.53 2.20 17.41
N GLY A 268 -33.83 3.20 17.94
CA GLY A 268 -33.29 3.15 19.31
C GLY A 268 -32.05 2.32 19.50
N LEU A 269 -31.33 2.04 18.41
CA LEU A 269 -30.04 1.34 18.47
C LEU A 269 -29.01 2.16 19.26
N ASP A 270 -28.15 1.47 19.98
CA ASP A 270 -27.01 2.04 20.67
C ASP A 270 -26.14 2.88 19.68
N PRO A 271 -25.66 4.08 20.08
CA PRO A 271 -24.94 4.98 19.19
C PRO A 271 -23.72 4.35 18.50
N ASP A 272 -22.92 3.56 19.22
CA ASP A 272 -21.73 2.92 18.63
C ASP A 272 -22.13 1.86 17.60
N ARG A 273 -23.13 1.05 17.90
CA ARG A 273 -23.68 0.08 16.94
C ARG A 273 -24.30 0.77 15.74
N ARG A 274 -25.02 1.87 15.95
CA ARG A 274 -25.62 2.67 14.88
C ARG A 274 -24.55 3.17 13.90
N ARG A 275 -23.45 3.71 14.44
CA ARG A 275 -22.30 4.18 13.66
C ARG A 275 -21.68 3.05 12.85
N HIS A 276 -21.35 1.92 13.49
CA HIS A 276 -20.78 0.76 12.81
C HIS A 276 -21.70 0.21 11.72
N GLU A 277 -22.99 0.12 11.97
CA GLU A 277 -23.97 -0.34 10.99
C GLU A 277 -24.10 0.58 9.78
N ALA A 278 -24.09 1.91 10.01
CA ALA A 278 -24.15 2.89 8.93
C ALA A 278 -22.86 2.87 8.07
N LEU A 279 -21.69 2.91 8.70
CA LEU A 279 -20.43 2.90 7.98
C LEU A 279 -20.19 1.57 7.24
N ARG A 280 -20.62 0.44 7.80
CA ARG A 280 -20.60 -0.85 7.09
C ARG A 280 -21.44 -0.83 5.80
N ARG A 281 -22.57 -0.11 5.78
CA ARG A 281 -23.37 0.08 4.56
C ARG A 281 -22.67 0.97 3.54
N VAL A 282 -22.07 2.07 4.01
CA VAL A 282 -21.24 2.94 3.14
C VAL A 282 -20.15 2.13 2.45
N PHE A 283 -19.45 1.29 3.22
CA PHE A 283 -18.43 0.39 2.70
C PHE A 283 -19.00 -0.60 1.66
N GLY A 284 -20.13 -1.26 1.98
CA GLY A 284 -20.81 -2.19 1.07
C GLY A 284 -21.16 -1.55 -0.27
N VAL A 285 -21.73 -0.33 -0.25
CA VAL A 285 -22.08 0.42 -1.46
C VAL A 285 -20.85 0.65 -2.35
N MET A 286 -19.70 0.97 -1.78
CA MET A 286 -18.47 1.19 -2.55
C MET A 286 -17.96 -0.11 -3.20
N VAL A 287 -17.94 -1.21 -2.46
CA VAL A 287 -17.49 -2.52 -2.97
C VAL A 287 -18.43 -3.04 -4.07
N GLU A 288 -19.74 -2.98 -3.84
CA GLU A 288 -20.75 -3.42 -4.81
C GLU A 288 -20.71 -2.61 -6.10
N ASP A 289 -20.54 -1.28 -6.01
CA ASP A 289 -20.41 -0.41 -7.18
C ASP A 289 -19.19 -0.76 -8.04
N VAL A 290 -18.03 -0.93 -7.41
CA VAL A 290 -16.79 -1.29 -8.11
C VAL A 290 -16.94 -2.63 -8.83
N ILE A 291 -17.48 -3.65 -8.14
CA ILE A 291 -17.70 -4.97 -8.74
C ILE A 291 -18.64 -4.86 -9.92
N ALA A 292 -19.78 -4.18 -9.77
CA ALA A 292 -20.78 -4.03 -10.84
C ALA A 292 -20.20 -3.28 -12.06
N VAL A 293 -19.45 -2.21 -11.85
CA VAL A 293 -18.80 -1.44 -12.92
C VAL A 293 -17.73 -2.29 -13.61
N ALA A 294 -16.90 -2.99 -12.86
CA ALA A 294 -15.86 -3.85 -13.41
C ALA A 294 -16.45 -4.99 -14.23
N GLN A 295 -17.46 -5.71 -13.73
CA GLN A 295 -18.15 -6.78 -14.47
C GLN A 295 -18.75 -6.28 -15.78
N ASN A 296 -19.43 -5.12 -15.76
CA ASN A 296 -20.00 -4.53 -16.98
C ASN A 296 -18.91 -4.17 -18.00
N ARG A 297 -17.77 -3.65 -17.56
CA ARG A 297 -16.65 -3.29 -18.43
C ARG A 297 -15.96 -4.53 -18.99
N LEU A 298 -15.68 -5.53 -18.17
CA LEU A 298 -15.11 -6.82 -18.59
C LEU A 298 -16.02 -7.51 -19.63
N THR A 299 -17.33 -7.52 -19.39
CA THR A 299 -18.30 -8.07 -20.33
C THR A 299 -18.36 -7.30 -21.66
N SER A 300 -18.24 -5.97 -21.60
CA SER A 300 -18.33 -5.11 -22.79
C SER A 300 -17.04 -5.11 -23.62
N LEU A 301 -15.89 -5.11 -22.96
CA LEU A 301 -14.56 -5.01 -23.60
C LEU A 301 -13.99 -6.38 -23.96
N GLN A 302 -14.39 -7.44 -23.26
CA GLN A 302 -13.99 -8.82 -23.47
C GLN A 302 -12.48 -9.03 -23.64
N PRO A 303 -11.62 -8.52 -22.71
CA PRO A 303 -10.19 -8.69 -22.83
C PRO A 303 -9.83 -10.18 -22.88
N LYS A 304 -8.84 -10.52 -23.73
CA LYS A 304 -8.39 -11.89 -23.94
C LYS A 304 -7.11 -12.23 -23.17
N SER A 305 -6.42 -11.20 -22.70
CA SER A 305 -5.16 -11.34 -21.96
C SER A 305 -4.98 -10.18 -20.99
N VAL A 306 -4.05 -10.34 -20.05
CA VAL A 306 -3.63 -9.27 -19.14
C VAL A 306 -3.00 -8.09 -19.91
N ASP A 307 -2.32 -8.34 -21.02
CA ASP A 307 -1.70 -7.29 -21.81
C ASP A 307 -2.74 -6.41 -22.51
N GLU A 308 -3.89 -6.94 -22.89
CA GLU A 308 -5.00 -6.13 -23.39
C GLU A 308 -5.53 -5.17 -22.30
N ILE A 309 -5.54 -5.58 -21.02
CA ILE A 309 -5.90 -4.70 -19.91
C ILE A 309 -4.83 -3.60 -19.74
N ARG A 310 -3.54 -3.94 -19.80
CA ARG A 310 -2.44 -2.97 -19.71
C ARG A 310 -2.48 -1.90 -20.77
N GLN A 311 -2.91 -2.23 -21.97
CA GLN A 311 -2.93 -1.36 -23.15
C GLN A 311 -4.23 -0.56 -23.32
N MET A 312 -5.18 -0.66 -22.40
CA MET A 312 -6.42 0.13 -22.47
C MET A 312 -6.18 1.63 -22.30
N ASP A 313 -7.05 2.46 -22.86
CA ASP A 313 -7.03 3.92 -22.72
C ASP A 313 -7.49 4.42 -21.33
N GLY A 314 -7.81 3.53 -20.41
CA GLY A 314 -8.28 3.87 -19.06
C GLY A 314 -8.44 2.64 -18.17
N PRO A 315 -8.51 2.84 -16.83
CA PRO A 315 -8.57 1.74 -15.89
C PRO A 315 -9.85 0.93 -16.07
N ILE A 316 -9.73 -0.41 -15.99
CA ILE A 316 -10.88 -1.31 -16.05
C ILE A 316 -11.62 -1.36 -14.71
N ILE A 317 -10.88 -1.24 -13.60
CA ILE A 317 -11.40 -1.21 -12.24
C ILE A 317 -11.52 0.25 -11.79
N ARG A 318 -12.75 0.66 -11.49
CA ARG A 318 -13.05 2.04 -11.06
C ARG A 318 -14.46 2.14 -10.50
N PHE A 319 -14.73 3.20 -9.77
CA PHE A 319 -16.09 3.59 -9.38
C PHE A 319 -16.95 4.03 -10.56
N SER A 320 -18.26 3.88 -10.42
CA SER A 320 -19.22 4.53 -11.32
C SER A 320 -19.05 6.07 -11.26
N LYS A 321 -19.41 6.75 -12.35
CA LYS A 321 -19.35 8.24 -12.37
C LYS A 321 -20.17 8.88 -11.23
N PRO A 322 -21.42 8.43 -10.93
CA PRO A 322 -22.20 8.98 -9.82
C PRO A 322 -21.51 8.77 -8.47
N LEU A 323 -21.06 7.54 -8.16
CA LEU A 323 -20.39 7.26 -6.88
C LEU A 323 -19.07 8.03 -6.76
N TYR A 324 -18.28 8.12 -7.82
CA TYR A 324 -17.05 8.92 -7.81
C TYR A 324 -17.30 10.41 -7.47
N GLN A 325 -18.41 11.00 -7.95
CA GLN A 325 -18.78 12.37 -7.57
C GLN A 325 -19.18 12.46 -6.09
N ASN A 326 -19.89 11.45 -5.58
CA ASN A 326 -20.25 11.37 -4.17
C ASN A 326 -19.01 11.25 -3.27
N LEU A 327 -18.04 10.39 -3.67
CA LEU A 327 -16.79 10.24 -2.94
C LEU A 327 -15.93 11.52 -2.95
N LYS A 328 -15.99 12.33 -4.03
CA LYS A 328 -15.37 13.66 -4.03
C LYS A 328 -15.95 14.58 -2.96
N ALA A 329 -17.26 14.54 -2.74
CA ALA A 329 -17.90 15.34 -1.69
C ALA A 329 -17.46 14.86 -0.29
N ILE A 330 -17.36 13.54 -0.08
CA ILE A 330 -16.84 12.96 1.17
C ILE A 330 -15.38 13.36 1.39
N LYS A 331 -14.51 13.22 0.36
CA LYS A 331 -13.10 13.62 0.44
C LYS A 331 -12.93 15.12 0.74
N LEU A 332 -13.75 15.97 0.15
CA LEU A 332 -13.73 17.41 0.43
C LEU A 332 -14.15 17.73 1.88
N PHE A 333 -15.16 17.03 2.40
CA PHE A 333 -15.59 17.15 3.79
C PHE A 333 -14.45 16.73 4.73
N LEU A 334 -13.86 15.56 4.54
CA LEU A 334 -12.75 15.07 5.33
C LEU A 334 -11.54 16.01 5.26
N PHE A 335 -11.21 16.50 4.07
CA PHE A 335 -10.15 17.49 3.90
C PHE A 335 -10.37 18.75 4.74
N THR A 336 -11.61 19.24 4.77
CA THR A 336 -11.94 20.48 5.47
C THR A 336 -12.06 20.29 6.99
N ARG A 337 -12.74 19.21 7.43
CA ARG A 337 -13.11 19.00 8.83
C ARG A 337 -12.06 18.20 9.61
N MET A 338 -11.30 17.36 8.95
CA MET A 338 -10.31 16.46 9.56
C MET A 338 -8.89 16.94 9.30
N TYR A 339 -8.42 16.96 8.04
CA TYR A 339 -7.03 17.28 7.72
C TYR A 339 -6.63 18.74 7.97
N ARG A 340 -7.62 19.64 8.07
CA ARG A 340 -7.42 21.05 8.44
C ARG A 340 -7.90 21.39 9.86
N ALA A 341 -8.21 20.39 10.67
CA ALA A 341 -8.51 20.60 12.07
C ALA A 341 -7.33 21.28 12.78
N PRO A 342 -7.56 22.24 13.70
CA PRO A 342 -6.48 22.97 14.38
C PRO A 342 -5.46 22.06 15.07
N SER A 343 -5.91 20.98 15.71
CA SER A 343 -5.04 19.97 16.35
C SER A 343 -4.09 19.33 15.32
N VAL A 344 -4.63 18.83 14.22
CA VAL A 344 -3.85 18.20 13.14
C VAL A 344 -2.86 19.19 12.50
N VAL A 345 -3.27 20.45 12.29
CA VAL A 345 -2.40 21.50 11.73
C VAL A 345 -1.21 21.82 12.67
N VAL A 346 -1.42 21.85 13.98
CA VAL A 346 -0.33 22.08 14.96
C VAL A 346 0.68 20.94 14.89
N GLU A 347 0.20 19.71 14.88
CA GLU A 347 1.05 18.53 14.81
C GLU A 347 1.84 18.46 13.48
N ARG A 348 1.19 18.74 12.35
CA ARG A 348 1.86 18.85 11.05
C ARG A 348 3.01 19.86 11.06
N LYS A 349 2.85 21.02 11.70
CA LYS A 349 3.90 22.02 11.81
C LYS A 349 5.08 21.51 12.63
N LEU A 350 4.82 20.83 13.76
CA LEU A 350 5.86 20.24 14.61
C LEU A 350 6.67 19.19 13.83
N VAL A 351 5.99 18.27 13.18
CA VAL A 351 6.60 17.20 12.36
C VAL A 351 7.45 17.79 11.24
N THR A 352 6.90 18.78 10.52
CA THR A 352 7.64 19.46 9.44
C THR A 352 8.90 20.14 9.97
N ALA A 353 8.84 20.84 11.12
CA ALA A 353 9.99 21.47 11.74
C ALA A 353 11.05 20.43 12.13
N MET A 354 10.63 19.33 12.74
CA MET A 354 11.51 18.23 13.14
C MET A 354 12.27 17.62 11.95
N LEU A 355 11.60 17.32 10.85
CA LEU A 355 12.26 16.77 9.66
C LEU A 355 13.19 17.79 9.00
N ASN A 356 12.81 19.08 9.01
CA ASN A 356 13.65 20.18 8.52
C ASN A 356 14.94 20.38 9.35
N GLU A 357 14.99 19.89 10.56
CA GLU A 357 16.19 19.86 11.40
C GLU A 357 16.99 18.57 11.21
N LEU A 358 16.33 17.40 11.26
CA LEU A 358 16.99 16.09 11.18
C LEU A 358 17.66 15.84 9.83
N PHE A 359 16.98 16.11 8.71
CA PHE A 359 17.51 15.81 7.39
C PHE A 359 18.80 16.58 7.07
N PRO A 360 18.87 17.93 7.24
CA PRO A 360 20.12 18.67 7.03
C PRO A 360 21.21 18.29 8.02
N LEU A 361 20.85 17.88 9.24
CA LEU A 361 21.81 17.41 10.23
C LEU A 361 22.54 16.15 9.75
N PHE A 362 21.81 15.15 9.25
CA PHE A 362 22.41 13.93 8.69
C PHE A 362 23.18 14.21 7.38
N MET A 363 22.71 15.16 6.56
CA MET A 363 23.44 15.61 5.37
C MET A 363 24.81 16.19 5.70
N SER A 364 24.87 17.01 6.75
CA SER A 364 26.10 17.70 7.16
C SER A 364 27.03 16.83 8.00
N ASN A 365 26.48 15.84 8.70
CA ASN A 365 27.19 15.00 9.67
C ASN A 365 26.89 13.50 9.42
N PRO A 366 27.45 12.89 8.35
CA PRO A 366 27.21 11.48 8.03
C PRO A 366 27.62 10.50 9.14
N GLU A 367 28.51 10.90 10.06
CA GLU A 367 28.89 10.14 11.24
C GLU A 367 27.74 9.92 12.23
N MET A 368 26.67 10.70 12.15
CA MET A 368 25.45 10.52 12.97
C MET A 368 24.53 9.42 12.45
N LEU A 369 24.71 8.99 11.19
CA LEU A 369 24.00 7.83 10.65
C LEU A 369 24.43 6.54 11.36
N PRO A 370 23.59 5.49 11.40
CA PRO A 370 24.01 4.17 11.87
C PRO A 370 25.22 3.63 11.11
N GLU A 371 26.01 2.80 11.78
CA GLU A 371 27.33 2.33 11.30
C GLU A 371 27.29 1.77 9.87
N HIS A 372 26.25 1.02 9.52
CA HIS A 372 26.13 0.40 8.20
C HIS A 372 25.77 1.37 7.06
N TRP A 373 25.29 2.61 7.36
CA TRP A 373 25.03 3.66 6.37
C TRP A 373 26.23 4.57 6.13
N ARG A 374 27.14 4.67 7.12
CA ARG A 374 28.24 5.66 7.10
C ARG A 374 29.19 5.51 5.91
N PRO A 375 29.70 4.29 5.57
CA PRO A 375 30.67 4.15 4.49
C PRO A 375 30.17 4.70 3.16
N GLU A 376 28.92 4.39 2.80
CA GLU A 376 28.30 4.88 1.58
C GLU A 376 28.08 6.39 1.62
N ALA A 377 27.57 6.91 2.73
CA ALA A 377 27.29 8.35 2.89
C ALA A 377 28.57 9.23 2.88
N PHE A 378 29.69 8.72 3.37
CA PHE A 378 30.97 9.43 3.31
C PHE A 378 31.58 9.45 1.91
N ALA A 379 31.44 8.37 1.14
CA ALA A 379 31.98 8.25 -0.20
C ALA A 379 31.12 8.95 -1.27
N ALA A 380 29.85 9.22 -0.97
CA ALA A 380 28.85 9.71 -1.91
C ALA A 380 29.03 11.20 -2.26
N SER A 381 28.67 11.56 -3.50
CA SER A 381 28.39 12.95 -3.89
C SER A 381 27.26 13.53 -3.05
N GLU A 382 27.05 14.85 -3.12
CA GLU A 382 25.97 15.50 -2.37
C GLU A 382 24.58 14.94 -2.74
N THR A 383 24.30 14.72 -4.00
CA THR A 383 23.03 14.15 -4.46
C THR A 383 22.86 12.70 -4.00
N GLU A 384 23.88 11.87 -4.12
CA GLU A 384 23.83 10.48 -3.64
C GLU A 384 23.67 10.42 -2.12
N ARG A 385 24.36 11.28 -1.39
CA ARG A 385 24.20 11.41 0.06
C ARG A 385 22.78 11.81 0.45
N ALA A 386 22.18 12.75 -0.27
CA ALA A 386 20.79 13.13 -0.02
C ALA A 386 19.83 11.95 -0.19
N ARG A 387 20.06 11.10 -1.18
CA ARG A 387 19.29 9.87 -1.41
C ARG A 387 19.50 8.82 -0.31
N ILE A 388 20.75 8.67 0.19
CA ILE A 388 21.07 7.78 1.32
C ILE A 388 20.41 8.28 2.61
N VAL A 389 20.49 9.59 2.89
CA VAL A 389 19.84 10.20 4.05
C VAL A 389 18.32 10.09 3.95
N LEU A 390 17.76 10.23 2.74
CA LEU A 390 16.35 9.98 2.50
C LEU A 390 15.96 8.54 2.86
N ASP A 391 16.68 7.54 2.34
CA ASP A 391 16.38 6.13 2.60
C ASP A 391 16.37 5.81 4.09
N TYR A 392 17.34 6.36 4.82
CA TYR A 392 17.39 6.22 6.27
C TYR A 392 16.21 6.91 6.95
N THR A 393 15.95 8.19 6.61
CA THR A 393 14.91 9.00 7.26
C THR A 393 13.50 8.48 6.92
N ALA A 394 13.23 8.17 5.66
CA ALA A 394 11.95 7.58 5.24
C ALA A 394 11.73 6.17 5.82
N GLY A 395 12.82 5.44 6.11
CA GLY A 395 12.76 4.15 6.77
C GLY A 395 12.43 4.20 8.27
N MET A 396 12.45 5.36 8.91
CA MET A 396 12.12 5.51 10.32
C MET A 396 10.64 5.24 10.59
N THR A 397 10.34 4.83 11.82
CA THR A 397 9.00 4.92 12.39
C THR A 397 8.82 6.29 13.04
N ASP A 398 7.57 6.69 13.28
CA ASP A 398 7.27 7.98 13.92
C ASP A 398 7.98 8.13 15.28
N ARG A 399 7.85 7.10 16.12
CA ARG A 399 8.53 7.06 17.43
C ARG A 399 10.03 7.17 17.33
N PHE A 400 10.62 6.49 16.35
CA PHE A 400 12.06 6.50 16.17
C PHE A 400 12.54 7.88 15.68
N ALA A 401 11.81 8.50 14.75
CA ALA A 401 12.12 9.83 14.25
C ALA A 401 12.04 10.89 15.37
N MET A 402 11.03 10.82 16.25
CA MET A 402 10.91 11.69 17.41
C MET A 402 12.06 11.50 18.38
N ALA A 403 12.40 10.26 18.73
CA ALA A 403 13.51 9.96 19.64
C ALA A 403 14.87 10.40 19.08
N GLU A 404 15.11 10.27 17.78
CA GLU A 404 16.32 10.76 17.12
C GLU A 404 16.39 12.29 17.14
N TRP A 405 15.29 12.96 16.90
CA TRP A 405 15.24 14.42 16.98
C TRP A 405 15.50 14.92 18.40
N GLU A 406 14.86 14.34 19.41
CA GLU A 406 15.14 14.66 20.81
C GLU A 406 16.60 14.42 21.18
N ARG A 407 17.20 13.35 20.69
CA ARG A 407 18.60 13.00 20.97
C ARG A 407 19.61 13.94 20.31
N LEU A 408 19.30 14.46 19.11
CA LEU A 408 20.27 15.14 18.25
C LEU A 408 20.06 16.66 18.18
N CYS A 409 18.84 17.15 18.40
CA CYS A 409 18.44 18.54 18.17
C CYS A 409 17.98 19.25 19.46
N SER A 410 17.82 18.55 20.60
CA SER A 410 17.39 19.14 21.89
C SER A 410 18.55 19.56 22.78
#